data_b5648373267df0d9d6a672651a2d3a74
#
_entry.id   b5648373267df0d9d6a672651a2d3a74
#
_cell.length_a   1.000
_cell.length_b   1.000
_cell.length_c   1.000
_cell.angle_alpha   90.00
_cell.angle_beta   90.00
_cell.angle_gamma   90.00
#
_symmetry.space_group_name_H-M   'P 1'
#
loop_
_entity.id
_entity.type
_entity.pdbx_description
1 polymer ?
#
loop_
_entity_poly.entity_id
_entity_poly.type
_entity_poly.pdbx_seq_one_letter_code
_entity_poly.pdbx_strand_id
1 'polypeptide(L)'
;MKERSNGTETYFGKDLLRNSIVTSSLLPSILNVEYVNSSALHWIEQEFQRNGVNISRQTMSNWIVKCSQMYFTPFVERMKLELLSLHVTQSDEIPTQVLADSDHSNSKCYMWVHRSGEFYTRRPIVIYEYQKGRDHQK
;
A
#
# COMPACT_ATOMS: atom_id res chain seq x y z
N MET A 1 -31.49 -20.77 37.92
CA MET A 1 -31.77 -19.43 37.41
C MET A 1 -30.50 -18.99 36.63
N LYS A 2 -30.53 -19.11 35.31
CA LYS A 2 -29.38 -18.80 34.44
C LYS A 2 -29.57 -17.41 33.87
N GLU A 3 -28.81 -16.46 34.32
CA GLU A 3 -28.70 -15.14 33.68
C GLU A 3 -28.06 -15.27 32.29
N ARG A 4 -28.82 -14.90 31.26
CA ARG A 4 -28.28 -14.70 29.93
C ARG A 4 -27.68 -13.30 29.90
N SER A 5 -26.36 -13.21 30.02
CA SER A 5 -25.65 -12.01 29.62
C SER A 5 -25.73 -11.92 28.08
N ASN A 6 -26.31 -10.83 27.58
CA ASN A 6 -26.22 -10.44 26.18
C ASN A 6 -24.76 -10.15 25.86
N GLY A 7 -24.01 -11.18 25.46
CA GLY A 7 -22.69 -11.04 24.93
C GLY A 7 -22.80 -10.40 23.55
N THR A 8 -22.50 -9.13 23.47
CA THR A 8 -22.07 -8.54 22.19
C THR A 8 -20.81 -9.28 21.82
N GLU A 9 -20.91 -10.24 20.90
CA GLU A 9 -19.75 -10.86 20.28
C GLU A 9 -19.02 -9.75 19.53
N THR A 10 -18.01 -9.16 20.18
CA THR A 10 -17.05 -8.31 19.52
C THR A 10 -16.27 -9.24 18.59
N TYR A 11 -16.60 -9.22 17.32
CA TYR A 11 -15.77 -9.83 16.30
C TYR A 11 -14.45 -9.05 16.27
N PHE A 12 -13.51 -9.43 17.11
CA PHE A 12 -12.12 -9.08 16.92
C PHE A 12 -11.69 -9.74 15.62
N GLY A 13 -11.64 -8.96 14.55
CA GLY A 13 -11.14 -9.41 13.28
C GLY A 13 -9.78 -10.06 13.52
N LYS A 14 -9.57 -11.23 12.89
CA LYS A 14 -8.31 -11.97 12.96
C LYS A 14 -7.15 -11.00 12.82
N ASP A 15 -6.21 -11.00 13.79
CA ASP A 15 -5.05 -10.12 13.77
C ASP A 15 -4.36 -10.19 12.41
N LEU A 16 -4.26 -9.06 11.74
CA LEU A 16 -3.65 -8.98 10.43
C LEU A 16 -2.14 -9.28 10.50
N LEU A 17 -1.52 -8.87 11.59
CA LEU A 17 -0.13 -9.14 11.93
C LEU A 17 -0.05 -9.75 13.32
N ARG A 18 0.73 -10.81 13.44
CA ARG A 18 0.98 -11.47 14.74
C ARG A 18 1.54 -10.49 15.75
N ASN A 19 1.00 -10.51 16.97
CA ASN A 19 1.38 -9.63 18.09
C ASN A 19 1.22 -8.13 17.78
N SER A 20 0.21 -7.75 17.02
CA SER A 20 -0.09 -6.37 16.66
C SER A 20 -1.56 -6.06 16.90
N ILE A 21 -1.86 -4.82 17.26
CA ILE A 21 -3.24 -4.34 17.40
C ILE A 21 -3.89 -4.00 16.05
N VAL A 22 -3.14 -4.14 14.94
CA VAL A 22 -3.65 -3.81 13.62
C VAL A 22 -4.68 -4.85 13.17
N THR A 23 -5.90 -4.39 12.93
CA THR A 23 -7.01 -5.21 12.46
C THR A 23 -7.20 -5.08 10.95
N SER A 24 -8.00 -5.97 10.38
CA SER A 24 -8.42 -5.92 8.97
C SER A 24 -9.27 -4.68 8.61
N SER A 25 -9.75 -3.93 9.59
CA SER A 25 -10.45 -2.66 9.38
C SER A 25 -9.57 -1.44 9.61
N LEU A 26 -8.65 -1.49 10.59
CA LEU A 26 -7.79 -0.36 10.93
C LEU A 26 -6.77 -0.05 9.83
N LEU A 27 -6.08 -1.06 9.29
CA LEU A 27 -5.09 -0.83 8.24
C LEU A 27 -5.70 -0.24 6.96
N PRO A 28 -6.82 -0.75 6.40
CA PRO A 28 -7.46 -0.13 5.25
C PRO A 28 -7.90 1.30 5.50
N SER A 29 -8.34 1.65 6.72
CA SER A 29 -8.69 3.01 7.08
C SER A 29 -7.47 3.94 7.02
N ILE A 30 -6.32 3.52 7.59
CA ILE A 30 -5.07 4.27 7.52
C ILE A 30 -4.63 4.45 6.06
N LEU A 31 -4.63 3.37 5.26
CA LEU A 31 -4.26 3.40 3.85
C LEU A 31 -5.17 4.32 3.03
N ASN A 32 -6.48 4.31 3.30
CA ASN A 32 -7.42 5.19 2.62
C ASN A 32 -7.14 6.66 2.94
N VAL A 33 -6.87 7.00 4.19
CA VAL A 33 -6.57 8.37 4.59
C VAL A 33 -5.23 8.84 4.02
N GLU A 34 -4.20 7.99 4.02
CA GLU A 34 -2.88 8.34 3.50
C GLU A 34 -2.85 8.43 1.98
N TYR A 35 -3.32 7.42 1.25
CA TYR A 35 -3.15 7.31 -0.20
C TYR A 35 -4.33 7.84 -1.02
N VAL A 36 -5.55 7.78 -0.51
CA VAL A 36 -6.73 8.30 -1.21
C VAL A 36 -6.98 9.74 -0.85
N ASN A 37 -6.90 10.08 0.45
CA ASN A 37 -7.14 11.44 0.93
C ASN A 37 -5.86 12.30 0.97
N SER A 38 -4.70 11.73 0.59
CA SER A 38 -3.40 12.40 0.57
C SER A 38 -2.99 13.03 1.91
N SER A 39 -3.36 12.39 3.02
CA SER A 39 -3.07 12.84 4.37
C SER A 39 -1.88 12.08 4.95
N ALA A 40 -0.80 12.78 5.24
CA ALA A 40 0.41 12.14 5.79
C ALA A 40 0.15 11.47 7.15
N LEU A 41 0.87 10.37 7.43
CA LEU A 41 0.78 9.60 8.69
C LEU A 41 0.94 10.48 9.95
N HIS A 42 1.65 11.59 9.86
CA HIS A 42 1.76 12.55 10.95
C HIS A 42 0.40 13.13 11.37
N TRP A 43 -0.47 13.45 10.43
CA TRP A 43 -1.80 13.98 10.73
C TRP A 43 -2.73 12.90 11.30
N ILE A 44 -2.59 11.67 10.83
CA ILE A 44 -3.31 10.49 11.36
C ILE A 44 -2.89 10.23 12.82
N GLU A 45 -1.59 10.30 13.11
CA GLU A 45 -1.07 10.19 14.48
C GLU A 45 -1.69 11.23 15.41
N GLN A 46 -1.73 12.50 14.97
CA GLN A 46 -2.33 13.58 15.76
C GLN A 46 -3.83 13.38 15.96
N GLU A 47 -4.54 12.87 14.95
CA GLU A 47 -5.96 12.57 15.06
C GLU A 47 -6.23 11.47 16.09
N PHE A 48 -5.44 10.40 16.06
CA PHE A 48 -5.51 9.35 17.07
C PHE A 48 -5.23 9.88 18.48
N GLN A 49 -4.21 10.72 18.64
CA GLN A 49 -3.88 11.34 19.94
C GLN A 49 -5.03 12.21 20.47
N ARG A 50 -5.69 13.01 19.64
CA ARG A 50 -6.87 13.79 20.04
C ARG A 50 -8.02 12.92 20.54
N ASN A 51 -8.14 11.72 20.00
CA ASN A 51 -9.14 10.73 20.40
C ASN A 51 -8.66 9.79 21.53
N GLY A 52 -7.52 10.09 22.17
CA GLY A 52 -6.98 9.32 23.29
C GLY A 52 -6.28 8.00 22.88
N VAL A 53 -5.98 7.81 21.60
CA VAL A 53 -5.32 6.61 21.09
C VAL A 53 -3.87 6.93 20.73
N ASN A 54 -2.91 6.23 21.34
CA ASN A 54 -1.48 6.42 21.10
C ASN A 54 -0.94 5.39 20.10
N ILE A 55 -0.99 5.73 18.81
CA ILE A 55 -0.37 4.95 17.72
C ILE A 55 0.57 5.87 16.98
N SER A 56 1.89 5.58 17.07
CA SER A 56 2.88 6.42 16.40
C SER A 56 2.89 6.22 14.89
N ARG A 57 3.25 7.27 14.14
CA ARG A 57 3.45 7.21 12.69
C ARG A 57 4.46 6.11 12.30
N GLN A 58 5.48 5.87 13.12
CA GLN A 58 6.44 4.80 12.90
C GLN A 58 5.78 3.42 12.99
N THR A 59 4.88 3.22 13.94
CA THR A 59 4.11 1.98 14.09
C THR A 59 3.22 1.75 12.87
N MET A 60 2.49 2.78 12.43
CA MET A 60 1.64 2.72 11.23
C MET A 60 2.45 2.40 9.98
N SER A 61 3.59 3.09 9.78
CA SER A 61 4.51 2.82 8.67
C SER A 61 5.01 1.36 8.67
N ASN A 62 5.41 0.84 9.83
CA ASN A 62 5.84 -0.56 9.96
C ASN A 62 4.72 -1.55 9.62
N TRP A 63 3.47 -1.25 9.99
CA TRP A 63 2.33 -2.08 9.59
C TRP A 63 2.11 -2.08 8.09
N ILE A 64 2.16 -0.90 7.46
CA ILE A 64 2.02 -0.75 6.01
C ILE A 64 3.09 -1.55 5.28
N VAL A 65 4.37 -1.41 5.68
CA VAL A 65 5.47 -2.15 5.05
C VAL A 65 5.31 -3.65 5.19
N LYS A 66 5.02 -4.16 6.39
CA LYS A 66 4.82 -5.60 6.63
C LYS A 66 3.63 -6.15 5.85
N CYS A 67 2.50 -5.44 5.84
CA CYS A 67 1.33 -5.87 5.10
C CYS A 67 1.53 -5.78 3.58
N SER A 68 2.28 -4.80 3.11
CA SER A 68 2.68 -4.71 1.71
C SER A 68 3.45 -5.97 1.28
N GLN A 69 4.47 -6.36 2.05
CA GLN A 69 5.26 -7.54 1.75
C GLN A 69 4.45 -8.85 1.80
N MET A 70 3.55 -8.97 2.78
CA MET A 70 2.80 -10.22 3.00
C MET A 70 1.58 -10.39 2.08
N TYR A 71 0.89 -9.29 1.77
CA TYR A 71 -0.42 -9.35 1.11
C TYR A 71 -0.45 -8.63 -0.24
N PHE A 72 0.22 -7.47 -0.39
CA PHE A 72 0.10 -6.68 -1.61
C PHE A 72 1.08 -7.15 -2.69
N THR A 73 2.27 -7.61 -2.31
CA THR A 73 3.25 -8.12 -3.28
C THR A 73 2.69 -9.25 -4.14
N PRO A 74 2.10 -10.34 -3.58
CA PRO A 74 1.50 -11.40 -4.39
C PRO A 74 0.36 -10.90 -5.30
N PHE A 75 -0.38 -9.90 -4.85
CA PHE A 75 -1.45 -9.30 -5.64
C PHE A 75 -0.91 -8.52 -6.84
N VAL A 76 0.13 -7.70 -6.62
CA VAL A 76 0.80 -6.95 -7.70
C VAL A 76 1.46 -7.91 -8.71
N GLU A 77 2.10 -8.97 -8.24
CA GLU A 77 2.66 -10.03 -9.08
C GLU A 77 1.58 -10.63 -10.00
N ARG A 78 0.41 -10.93 -9.45
CA ARG A 78 -0.72 -11.43 -10.23
C ARG A 78 -1.21 -10.41 -11.27
N MET A 79 -1.25 -9.14 -10.91
CA MET A 79 -1.60 -8.04 -11.85
C MET A 79 -0.55 -7.94 -12.97
N LYS A 80 0.74 -8.07 -12.66
CA LYS A 80 1.81 -8.09 -13.68
C LYS A 80 1.64 -9.24 -14.67
N LEU A 81 1.37 -10.45 -14.18
CA LEU A 81 1.12 -11.60 -15.05
C LEU A 81 -0.07 -11.39 -16.00
N GLU A 82 -1.16 -10.81 -15.48
CA GLU A 82 -2.32 -10.46 -16.31
C GLU A 82 -1.94 -9.41 -17.36
N LEU A 83 -1.21 -8.37 -16.97
CA LEU A 83 -0.76 -7.32 -17.87
C LEU A 83 0.13 -7.86 -19.00
N LEU A 84 1.07 -8.76 -18.67
CA LEU A 84 1.95 -9.40 -19.64
C LEU A 84 1.22 -10.36 -20.60
N SER A 85 0.04 -10.84 -20.24
CA SER A 85 -0.77 -11.69 -21.12
C SER A 85 -1.54 -10.89 -22.20
N LEU A 86 -1.55 -9.56 -22.11
CA LEU A 86 -2.27 -8.70 -23.05
C LEU A 86 -1.46 -8.45 -24.32
N HIS A 87 -2.15 -8.35 -25.45
CA HIS A 87 -1.53 -8.03 -26.74
C HIS A 87 -0.96 -6.60 -26.80
N VAL A 88 -1.55 -5.68 -26.07
CA VAL A 88 -1.15 -4.27 -26.04
C VAL A 88 -1.09 -3.78 -24.61
N THR A 89 0.06 -3.29 -24.23
CA THR A 89 0.30 -2.57 -22.97
C THR A 89 0.89 -1.20 -23.28
N GLN A 90 0.60 -0.23 -22.44
CA GLN A 90 1.16 1.11 -22.52
C GLN A 90 2.09 1.33 -21.34
N SER A 91 3.27 1.87 -21.59
CA SER A 91 4.24 2.19 -20.54
C SER A 91 4.76 3.59 -20.73
N ASP A 92 4.92 4.32 -19.65
CA ASP A 92 5.48 5.66 -19.61
C ASP A 92 6.38 5.82 -18.40
N GLU A 93 7.34 6.74 -18.46
CA GLU A 93 8.30 6.98 -17.39
C GLU A 93 8.22 8.41 -16.86
N ILE A 94 8.29 8.58 -15.56
CA ILE A 94 8.33 9.88 -14.88
C ILE A 94 9.66 9.97 -14.13
N PRO A 95 10.54 10.95 -14.45
CA PRO A 95 11.76 11.14 -13.68
C PRO A 95 11.43 11.55 -12.25
N THR A 96 12.02 10.86 -11.28
CA THR A 96 11.78 11.06 -9.86
C THR A 96 13.10 11.21 -9.12
N GLN A 97 13.16 12.09 -8.14
CA GLN A 97 14.33 12.23 -7.25
C GLN A 97 14.02 11.59 -5.91
N VAL A 98 14.83 10.61 -5.50
CA VAL A 98 14.75 9.96 -4.20
C VAL A 98 16.01 10.24 -3.42
N LEU A 99 15.92 11.06 -2.38
CA LEU A 99 17.06 11.55 -1.60
C LEU A 99 17.82 10.42 -0.87
N ALA A 100 17.11 9.37 -0.45
CA ALA A 100 17.71 8.24 0.27
C ALA A 100 18.50 7.27 -0.65
N ASP A 101 18.25 7.31 -1.95
CA ASP A 101 18.87 6.43 -2.95
C ASP A 101 19.97 7.10 -3.76
N SER A 102 20.28 8.36 -3.46
CA SER A 102 21.32 9.12 -4.12
C SER A 102 22.70 8.79 -3.54
N ASP A 103 23.31 7.68 -3.97
CA ASP A 103 24.73 7.42 -3.74
C ASP A 103 25.64 8.45 -4.46
N HIS A 104 25.08 9.17 -5.43
CA HIS A 104 25.68 10.32 -6.11
C HIS A 104 24.59 11.35 -6.39
N SER A 105 24.88 12.60 -6.15
CA SER A 105 23.97 13.76 -6.27
C SER A 105 23.30 13.97 -7.65
N ASN A 106 23.48 13.05 -8.60
CA ASN A 106 22.99 13.14 -9.98
C ASN A 106 22.31 11.86 -10.52
N SER A 107 22.05 10.84 -9.69
CA SER A 107 21.38 9.65 -10.17
C SER A 107 19.87 9.91 -10.35
N LYS A 108 19.43 9.93 -11.60
CA LYS A 108 18.01 10.03 -11.92
C LYS A 108 17.33 8.69 -11.66
N CYS A 109 16.33 8.70 -10.81
CA CYS A 109 15.43 7.57 -10.60
C CYS A 109 14.17 7.77 -11.46
N TYR A 110 13.47 6.70 -11.75
CA TYR A 110 12.28 6.73 -12.59
C TYR A 110 11.13 5.99 -11.91
N MET A 111 9.95 6.57 -12.02
CA MET A 111 8.70 5.88 -11.73
C MET A 111 8.09 5.46 -13.05
N TRP A 112 8.07 4.17 -13.31
CA TRP A 112 7.40 3.60 -14.47
C TRP A 112 5.92 3.38 -14.18
N VAL A 113 5.09 3.68 -15.18
CA VAL A 113 3.67 3.41 -15.15
C VAL A 113 3.36 2.44 -16.28
N HIS A 114 2.86 1.26 -15.92
CA HIS A 114 2.41 0.26 -16.88
C HIS A 114 0.90 0.13 -16.81
N ARG A 115 0.22 0.19 -17.95
CA ARG A 115 -1.23 0.06 -17.99
C ARG A 115 -1.71 -0.86 -19.11
N SER A 116 -2.86 -1.47 -18.91
CA SER A 116 -3.58 -2.18 -19.97
C SER A 116 -4.01 -1.22 -21.07
N GLY A 117 -3.92 -1.69 -22.33
CA GLY A 117 -4.31 -0.91 -23.50
C GLY A 117 -5.82 -0.61 -23.55
N GLU A 118 -6.20 0.28 -24.45
CA GLU A 118 -7.58 0.76 -24.64
C GLU A 118 -8.58 -0.37 -24.97
N PHE A 119 -8.12 -1.41 -25.64
CA PHE A 119 -8.96 -2.55 -26.05
C PHE A 119 -9.21 -3.58 -24.92
N TYR A 120 -8.68 -3.34 -23.73
CA TYR A 120 -8.92 -4.21 -22.59
C TYR A 120 -10.30 -3.93 -21.98
N THR A 121 -11.23 -4.86 -22.19
CA THR A 121 -12.65 -4.68 -21.82
C THR A 121 -12.98 -4.86 -20.34
N ARG A 122 -12.03 -5.37 -19.55
CA ARG A 122 -12.16 -5.50 -18.11
C ARG A 122 -11.75 -4.21 -17.40
N ARG A 123 -11.76 -4.20 -16.06
CA ARG A 123 -11.24 -3.06 -15.28
C ARG A 123 -9.77 -2.83 -15.63
N PRO A 124 -9.37 -1.60 -15.97
CA PRO A 124 -8.01 -1.31 -16.37
C PRO A 124 -7.02 -1.66 -15.23
N ILE A 125 -5.91 -2.28 -15.61
CA ILE A 125 -4.79 -2.54 -14.73
C ILE A 125 -3.81 -1.40 -14.88
N VAL A 126 -3.38 -0.80 -13.76
CA VAL A 126 -2.34 0.22 -13.71
C VAL A 126 -1.36 -0.17 -12.61
N ILE A 127 -0.07 -0.24 -12.94
CA ILE A 127 1.00 -0.61 -12.01
C ILE A 127 2.07 0.47 -12.07
N TYR A 128 2.50 0.93 -10.90
CA TYR A 128 3.63 1.82 -10.72
C TYR A 128 4.84 1.02 -10.26
N GLU A 129 5.99 1.24 -10.90
CA GLU A 129 7.24 0.55 -10.57
C GLU A 129 8.39 1.55 -10.47
N TYR A 130 9.05 1.56 -9.30
CA TYR A 130 10.22 2.39 -9.07
C TYR A 130 11.48 1.70 -9.56
N GLN A 131 12.34 2.42 -10.30
CA GLN A 131 13.64 1.93 -10.79
C GLN A 131 14.75 2.97 -10.58
N LYS A 132 15.92 2.46 -10.16
CA LYS A 132 17.16 3.22 -10.10
C LYS A 132 17.81 3.21 -11.48
N GLY A 133 17.60 4.24 -12.27
CA GLY A 133 18.13 4.32 -13.63
C GLY A 133 17.14 3.88 -14.71
N ARG A 134 17.57 4.07 -15.96
CA ARG A 134 16.78 3.76 -17.16
C ARG A 134 16.97 2.33 -17.67
N ASP A 135 18.00 1.64 -17.17
CA ASP A 135 18.35 0.32 -17.66
C ASP A 135 17.36 -0.72 -17.15
N HIS A 136 16.61 -1.31 -18.06
CA HIS A 136 15.83 -2.50 -17.79
C HIS A 136 16.78 -3.63 -17.42
N GLN A 137 16.81 -4.05 -16.16
CA GLN A 137 17.39 -5.35 -15.82
C GLN A 137 16.54 -6.40 -16.54
N LYS A 138 17.18 -7.10 -17.48
CA LYS A 138 16.60 -8.22 -18.24
C LYS A 138 16.29 -9.39 -17.33
#